data_de292ff3967ced8ed37e7b2c888c7ad6
#
_entry.id   de292ff3967ced8ed37e7b2c888c7ad6
#
_cell.length_a   1.000
_cell.length_b   1.000
_cell.length_c   1.000
_cell.angle_alpha   90.00
_cell.angle_beta   90.00
_cell.angle_gamma   90.00
#
_symmetry.space_group_name_H-M   'P 1'
#
loop_
_entity.id
_entity.type
_entity.pdbx_description
1 polymer ?
#
loop_
_entity_poly.entity_id
_entity_poly.type
_entity_poly.pdbx_seq_one_letter_code
_entity_poly.pdbx_strand_id
1 'polypeptide(L)'
;MVRAGYTFNTHAYVISRKGMKEILESDFLNQMIPWDEFFSAINCHHPRQDAIDNLGNDKFKAYSFKDDYINQTSHYDTDSLTEFTPEHVVKVKSEAKRELEEEHIDRRWEIQDDSNWDEWSKKYINPLLLEQKYDLIIDEPAPHVYLFPLFTKRFCDELIALSEEFEWTTDRHEFYPTTDNLMETLFMKDIYNRVINDYVRPLAIDRFQLEGKSWDHLTDESFVIRYKADEQPHLDIHHDHSNITTLVNLNPGEFKGGGTWFPKYNYLANPTEIGMCTLHPGNITHKHGARPVTEGTRYVVVSFIKSKDHK
;
A
#
# COMPACT_ATOMS: atom_id res chain seq x y z
N MET A 1 -34.23 -0.34 -18.19
CA MET A 1 -33.01 0.28 -18.73
C MET A 1 -33.35 1.67 -19.23
N VAL A 2 -32.52 2.64 -18.88
CA VAL A 2 -32.59 4.01 -19.40
C VAL A 2 -31.33 4.26 -20.22
N ARG A 3 -31.37 5.25 -21.14
CA ARG A 3 -30.16 5.60 -21.89
C ARG A 3 -29.14 6.21 -20.94
N ALA A 4 -27.92 5.69 -20.93
CA ALA A 4 -26.86 6.21 -20.09
C ALA A 4 -26.47 7.63 -20.54
N GLY A 5 -26.35 8.53 -19.60
CA GLY A 5 -25.72 9.83 -19.76
C GLY A 5 -24.20 9.75 -19.58
N TYR A 6 -23.60 10.85 -19.14
CA TYR A 6 -22.21 10.85 -18.73
C TYR A 6 -22.04 10.00 -17.46
N THR A 7 -21.14 9.03 -17.50
CA THR A 7 -20.87 8.12 -16.40
C THR A 7 -19.38 8.12 -16.10
N PHE A 8 -19.02 8.40 -14.86
CA PHE A 8 -17.68 8.18 -14.33
C PHE A 8 -17.59 6.75 -13.79
N ASN A 9 -16.41 6.14 -13.90
CA ASN A 9 -16.09 4.85 -13.28
C ASN A 9 -17.02 3.70 -13.70
N THR A 10 -16.76 3.14 -14.85
CA THR A 10 -17.51 1.99 -15.37
C THR A 10 -17.12 0.72 -14.62
N HIS A 11 -17.89 0.34 -13.59
CA HIS A 11 -17.60 -0.84 -12.74
C HIS A 11 -18.02 -2.16 -13.37
N ALA A 12 -19.12 -2.16 -14.13
CA ALA A 12 -19.59 -3.33 -14.84
C ALA A 12 -20.38 -2.93 -16.09
N TYR A 13 -20.14 -3.64 -17.18
CA TYR A 13 -20.86 -3.43 -18.44
C TYR A 13 -21.03 -4.74 -19.21
N VAL A 14 -22.07 -4.78 -20.01
CA VAL A 14 -22.30 -5.85 -21.00
C VAL A 14 -22.28 -5.21 -22.37
N ILE A 15 -21.34 -5.63 -23.21
CA ILE A 15 -21.20 -5.11 -24.58
C ILE A 15 -21.82 -6.11 -25.57
N SER A 16 -22.73 -5.66 -26.41
CA SER A 16 -23.21 -6.47 -27.49
C SER A 16 -22.13 -6.67 -28.55
N ARG A 17 -22.24 -7.74 -29.36
CA ARG A 17 -21.31 -8.00 -30.47
C ARG A 17 -21.23 -6.81 -31.45
N LYS A 18 -22.35 -6.12 -31.67
CA LYS A 18 -22.39 -4.90 -32.48
C LYS A 18 -21.65 -3.75 -31.81
N GLY A 19 -21.87 -3.54 -30.49
CA GLY A 19 -21.17 -2.50 -29.73
C GLY A 19 -19.65 -2.74 -29.69
N MET A 20 -19.22 -3.98 -29.51
CA MET A 20 -17.80 -4.32 -29.57
C MET A 20 -17.18 -3.98 -30.94
N LYS A 21 -17.90 -4.24 -32.03
CA LYS A 21 -17.42 -3.89 -33.37
C LYS A 21 -17.25 -2.37 -33.53
N GLU A 22 -18.23 -1.59 -33.08
CA GLU A 22 -18.19 -0.12 -33.14
C GLU A 22 -16.99 0.44 -32.31
N ILE A 23 -16.68 -0.17 -31.15
CA ILE A 23 -15.52 0.20 -30.35
C ILE A 23 -14.22 -0.12 -31.07
N LEU A 24 -14.10 -1.32 -31.66
CA LEU A 24 -12.88 -1.73 -32.39
C LEU A 24 -12.66 -0.92 -33.68
N GLU A 25 -13.71 -0.43 -34.30
CA GLU A 25 -13.68 0.45 -35.46
C GLU A 25 -13.45 1.94 -35.09
N SER A 26 -13.53 2.28 -33.81
CA SER A 26 -13.21 3.63 -33.32
C SER A 26 -11.71 3.82 -33.19
N ASP A 27 -11.25 5.06 -33.06
CA ASP A 27 -9.86 5.41 -32.87
C ASP A 27 -9.36 5.25 -31.41
N PHE A 28 -10.06 4.45 -30.61
CA PHE A 28 -9.80 4.29 -29.17
C PHE A 28 -8.35 3.95 -28.85
N LEU A 29 -7.74 3.02 -29.60
CA LEU A 29 -6.37 2.58 -29.32
C LEU A 29 -5.30 3.66 -29.56
N ASN A 30 -5.63 4.68 -30.32
CA ASN A 30 -4.76 5.81 -30.61
C ASN A 30 -5.06 7.04 -29.71
N GLN A 31 -6.18 7.00 -28.98
CA GLN A 31 -6.59 8.05 -28.07
C GLN A 31 -6.18 7.62 -26.65
N MET A 32 -5.28 8.32 -26.01
CA MET A 32 -4.91 8.06 -24.60
C MET A 32 -5.98 8.63 -23.65
N ILE A 33 -7.17 8.03 -23.70
CA ILE A 33 -8.32 8.42 -22.87
C ILE A 33 -8.69 7.25 -21.94
N PRO A 34 -8.99 7.50 -20.66
CA PRO A 34 -9.45 6.47 -19.73
C PRO A 34 -10.70 5.75 -20.27
N TRP A 35 -10.81 4.46 -19.97
CA TRP A 35 -11.85 3.61 -20.52
C TRP A 35 -13.28 4.05 -20.18
N ASP A 36 -13.48 4.53 -18.97
CA ASP A 36 -14.75 5.08 -18.50
C ASP A 36 -15.12 6.40 -19.20
N GLU A 37 -14.17 7.29 -19.41
CA GLU A 37 -14.36 8.51 -20.19
C GLU A 37 -14.63 8.21 -21.68
N PHE A 38 -13.97 7.18 -22.22
CA PHE A 38 -14.19 6.73 -23.58
C PHE A 38 -15.65 6.33 -23.85
N PHE A 39 -16.29 5.59 -22.94
CA PHE A 39 -17.70 5.22 -23.10
C PHE A 39 -18.62 6.44 -23.12
N SER A 40 -18.35 7.42 -22.31
CA SER A 40 -19.11 8.67 -22.29
C SER A 40 -18.91 9.48 -23.57
N ALA A 41 -17.68 9.53 -24.10
CA ALA A 41 -17.36 10.24 -25.33
C ALA A 41 -17.99 9.58 -26.56
N ILE A 42 -17.83 8.24 -26.73
CA ILE A 42 -18.40 7.52 -27.88
C ILE A 42 -19.94 7.53 -27.88
N ASN A 43 -20.56 7.60 -26.70
CA ASN A 43 -22.02 7.72 -26.57
C ASN A 43 -22.53 9.18 -26.72
N CYS A 44 -21.65 10.13 -27.04
CA CYS A 44 -21.94 11.56 -27.20
C CYS A 44 -22.46 12.25 -25.91
N HIS A 45 -22.05 11.80 -24.74
CA HIS A 45 -22.46 12.35 -23.44
C HIS A 45 -21.28 12.80 -22.56
N HIS A 46 -20.13 13.03 -23.15
CA HIS A 46 -18.97 13.52 -22.43
C HIS A 46 -19.06 15.05 -22.19
N PRO A 47 -18.60 15.60 -21.05
CA PRO A 47 -18.64 17.05 -20.78
C PRO A 47 -17.68 17.85 -21.68
N ARG A 48 -16.64 17.21 -22.21
CA ARG A 48 -15.69 17.84 -23.14
C ARG A 48 -16.17 17.65 -24.58
N GLN A 49 -16.45 18.76 -25.26
CA GLN A 49 -16.94 18.72 -26.66
C GLN A 49 -15.89 18.16 -27.62
N ASP A 50 -14.60 18.45 -27.40
CA ASP A 50 -13.51 17.89 -28.21
C ASP A 50 -13.42 16.36 -28.15
N ALA A 51 -13.75 15.75 -27.03
CA ALA A 51 -13.82 14.29 -26.91
C ALA A 51 -15.01 13.72 -27.72
N ILE A 52 -16.15 14.39 -27.69
CA ILE A 52 -17.32 14.02 -28.51
C ILE A 52 -17.03 14.19 -30.01
N ASP A 53 -16.38 15.28 -30.40
CA ASP A 53 -16.05 15.56 -31.79
C ASP A 53 -15.10 14.52 -32.39
N ASN A 54 -14.20 14.00 -31.58
CA ASN A 54 -13.20 13.01 -32.01
C ASN A 54 -13.69 11.56 -31.94
N LEU A 55 -14.49 11.21 -30.93
CA LEU A 55 -14.86 9.82 -30.64
C LEU A 55 -16.36 9.57 -30.74
N GLY A 56 -17.19 10.61 -30.73
CA GLY A 56 -18.63 10.48 -30.67
C GLY A 56 -19.20 9.69 -31.85
N ASN A 57 -20.08 8.75 -31.58
CA ASN A 57 -20.77 7.94 -32.53
C ASN A 57 -22.27 7.87 -32.17
N ASP A 58 -23.11 8.58 -32.88
CA ASP A 58 -24.55 8.67 -32.63
C ASP A 58 -25.29 7.33 -32.80
N LYS A 59 -24.64 6.36 -33.44
CA LYS A 59 -25.15 4.99 -33.60
C LYS A 59 -24.82 4.12 -32.39
N PHE A 60 -23.80 4.47 -31.61
CA PHE A 60 -23.48 3.79 -30.38
C PHE A 60 -24.49 4.17 -29.30
N LYS A 61 -25.03 3.20 -28.60
CA LYS A 61 -26.05 3.43 -27.57
C LYS A 61 -25.67 2.65 -26.33
N ALA A 62 -25.34 3.37 -25.25
CA ALA A 62 -25.17 2.83 -23.93
C ALA A 62 -26.48 2.97 -23.13
N TYR A 63 -26.73 2.00 -22.26
CA TYR A 63 -27.87 1.96 -21.37
C TYR A 63 -27.41 1.61 -19.96
N SER A 64 -27.97 2.29 -18.97
CA SER A 64 -27.82 1.94 -17.57
C SER A 64 -29.07 1.32 -16.99
N PHE A 65 -28.97 0.62 -15.90
CA PHE A 65 -30.12 0.23 -15.10
C PHE A 65 -30.71 1.46 -14.43
N LYS A 66 -32.02 1.48 -14.23
CA LYS A 66 -32.68 2.59 -13.53
C LYS A 66 -32.39 2.57 -12.03
N ASP A 67 -32.19 1.36 -11.49
CA ASP A 67 -31.89 1.12 -10.08
C ASP A 67 -30.46 0.61 -9.98
N ASP A 68 -29.78 0.91 -8.89
CA ASP A 68 -28.41 0.49 -8.62
C ASP A 68 -28.37 -1.01 -8.28
N TYR A 69 -28.22 -1.84 -9.30
CA TYR A 69 -28.06 -3.30 -9.11
C TYR A 69 -26.62 -3.72 -8.82
N ILE A 70 -25.66 -2.83 -9.02
CA ILE A 70 -24.25 -3.07 -8.78
C ILE A 70 -23.72 -1.89 -7.98
N ASN A 71 -23.40 -2.14 -6.71
CA ASN A 71 -22.73 -1.19 -5.86
C ASN A 71 -21.25 -1.52 -5.82
N GLN A 72 -20.42 -0.51 -5.98
CA GLN A 72 -19.00 -0.65 -5.68
C GLN A 72 -18.87 -0.85 -4.18
N THR A 73 -18.29 -1.96 -3.76
CA THR A 73 -17.94 -2.17 -2.36
C THR A 73 -16.78 -1.24 -2.01
N SER A 74 -16.97 -0.44 -0.96
CA SER A 74 -16.07 0.65 -0.56
C SER A 74 -14.77 0.19 0.10
N HIS A 75 -14.25 -1.00 -0.24
CA HIS A 75 -12.98 -1.49 0.32
C HIS A 75 -11.74 -0.84 -0.28
N TYR A 76 -11.90 0.02 -1.28
CA TYR A 76 -10.80 0.73 -1.90
C TYR A 76 -11.03 2.23 -1.84
N ASP A 77 -10.03 2.96 -1.34
CA ASP A 77 -9.92 4.41 -1.55
C ASP A 77 -9.60 4.63 -3.03
N THR A 78 -10.64 4.61 -3.86
CA THR A 78 -10.51 5.02 -5.26
C THR A 78 -11.00 6.45 -5.37
N ASP A 79 -10.38 7.26 -6.21
CA ASP A 79 -10.80 8.63 -6.54
C ASP A 79 -12.24 8.70 -7.13
N SER A 80 -12.92 7.57 -7.21
CA SER A 80 -14.27 7.40 -7.76
C SER A 80 -15.42 7.82 -6.84
N LEU A 81 -15.14 8.34 -5.65
CA LEU A 81 -16.15 8.76 -4.69
C LEU A 81 -16.81 10.13 -4.98
N THR A 82 -16.56 10.71 -6.13
CA THR A 82 -17.04 12.06 -6.46
C THR A 82 -18.55 12.15 -6.79
N GLU A 83 -19.27 11.05 -6.96
CA GLU A 83 -20.69 11.09 -7.36
C GLU A 83 -21.71 10.69 -6.30
N PHE A 84 -21.28 10.11 -5.18
CA PHE A 84 -22.15 10.00 -4.02
C PHE A 84 -22.11 11.32 -3.25
N THR A 85 -23.27 11.80 -2.79
CA THR A 85 -23.28 13.03 -1.99
C THR A 85 -22.18 12.88 -0.93
N PRO A 86 -21.19 13.78 -0.88
CA PRO A 86 -20.02 13.63 -0.01
C PRO A 86 -20.39 13.36 1.45
N GLU A 87 -21.54 13.87 1.88
CA GLU A 87 -22.08 13.73 3.23
C GLU A 87 -22.50 12.29 3.56
N HIS A 88 -23.09 11.55 2.63
CA HIS A 88 -23.54 10.17 2.89
C HIS A 88 -22.38 9.20 3.00
N VAL A 89 -21.40 9.32 2.10
CA VAL A 89 -20.19 8.47 2.10
C VAL A 89 -19.32 8.74 3.32
N VAL A 90 -19.14 10.03 3.67
CA VAL A 90 -18.42 10.42 4.89
C VAL A 90 -19.12 9.87 6.13
N LYS A 91 -20.46 9.91 6.15
CA LYS A 91 -21.23 9.38 7.27
C LYS A 91 -21.08 7.86 7.41
N VAL A 92 -21.23 7.10 6.32
CA VAL A 92 -21.09 5.63 6.34
C VAL A 92 -19.67 5.21 6.70
N LYS A 93 -18.65 5.85 6.12
CA LYS A 93 -17.24 5.59 6.48
C LYS A 93 -16.94 5.93 7.93
N SER A 94 -17.47 7.04 8.44
CA SER A 94 -17.27 7.45 9.84
C SER A 94 -18.01 6.54 10.83
N GLU A 95 -19.19 6.04 10.47
CA GLU A 95 -19.94 5.08 11.30
C GLU A 95 -19.25 3.71 11.32
N ALA A 96 -18.85 3.18 10.17
CA ALA A 96 -18.10 1.92 10.09
C ALA A 96 -16.75 2.00 10.81
N LYS A 97 -16.01 3.11 10.64
CA LYS A 97 -14.77 3.35 11.38
C LYS A 97 -15.00 3.43 12.88
N ARG A 98 -16.07 4.13 13.31
CA ARG A 98 -16.43 4.23 14.73
C ARG A 98 -16.85 2.89 15.32
N GLU A 99 -17.64 2.08 14.60
CA GLU A 99 -18.02 0.73 15.05
C GLU A 99 -16.80 -0.17 15.22
N LEU A 100 -15.85 -0.16 14.26
CA LEU A 100 -14.59 -0.88 14.37
C LEU A 100 -13.73 -0.36 15.54
N GLU A 101 -13.66 0.96 15.72
CA GLU A 101 -12.95 1.58 16.85
C GLU A 101 -13.60 1.22 18.19
N GLU A 102 -14.95 1.24 18.29
CA GLU A 102 -15.70 0.87 19.51
C GLU A 102 -15.51 -0.63 19.83
N GLU A 103 -15.57 -1.52 18.84
CA GLU A 103 -15.33 -2.96 19.03
C GLU A 103 -13.87 -3.25 19.42
N HIS A 104 -12.94 -2.45 18.92
CA HIS A 104 -11.50 -2.60 19.18
C HIS A 104 -11.07 -1.98 20.52
N ILE A 105 -11.75 -0.93 21.02
CA ILE A 105 -11.47 -0.31 22.33
C ILE A 105 -11.55 -1.32 23.47
N ASP A 106 -12.46 -2.29 23.41
CA ASP A 106 -12.60 -3.35 24.42
C ASP A 106 -11.46 -4.39 24.39
N ARG A 107 -10.62 -4.41 23.33
CA ARG A 107 -9.52 -5.38 23.10
C ARG A 107 -8.20 -4.70 22.71
N ARG A 108 -7.99 -3.47 23.14
CA ARG A 108 -6.81 -2.70 22.73
C ARG A 108 -5.52 -3.36 23.22
N TRP A 109 -4.64 -3.68 22.27
CA TRP A 109 -3.32 -4.19 22.57
C TRP A 109 -2.42 -3.09 23.15
N GLU A 110 -1.49 -3.47 24.02
CA GLU A 110 -0.57 -2.52 24.65
C GLU A 110 0.28 -1.75 23.61
N ILE A 111 0.61 -2.39 22.50
CA ILE A 111 1.32 -1.77 21.36
C ILE A 111 0.55 -0.58 20.76
N GLN A 112 -0.76 -0.52 20.90
CA GLN A 112 -1.65 0.54 20.37
C GLN A 112 -1.80 1.72 21.34
N ASP A 113 -1.21 1.65 22.56
CA ASP A 113 -1.30 2.71 23.55
C ASP A 113 -0.02 3.54 23.59
N ASP A 114 0.03 4.63 22.83
CA ASP A 114 1.14 5.59 22.79
C ASP A 114 0.90 6.84 23.66
N SER A 115 -0.02 6.76 24.62
CA SER A 115 -0.34 7.87 25.54
C SER A 115 0.88 8.40 26.30
N ASN A 116 1.87 7.52 26.54
CA ASN A 116 3.20 7.87 27.02
C ASN A 116 4.27 7.38 26.02
N TRP A 117 4.63 8.23 25.06
CA TRP A 117 5.57 7.90 24.00
C TRP A 117 6.95 7.46 24.49
N ASP A 118 7.46 8.07 25.54
CA ASP A 118 8.78 7.74 26.08
C ASP A 118 8.79 6.31 26.65
N GLU A 119 7.73 5.91 27.35
CA GLU A 119 7.61 4.55 27.87
C GLU A 119 7.30 3.55 26.74
N TRP A 120 6.48 3.94 25.76
CA TRP A 120 6.22 3.15 24.58
C TRP A 120 7.54 2.87 23.82
N SER A 121 8.33 3.91 23.57
CA SER A 121 9.58 3.80 22.84
C SER A 121 10.59 2.91 23.57
N LYS A 122 10.74 3.05 24.89
CA LYS A 122 11.62 2.16 25.69
C LYS A 122 11.20 0.69 25.62
N LYS A 123 9.91 0.42 25.45
CA LYS A 123 9.35 -0.93 25.38
C LYS A 123 9.52 -1.57 24.01
N TYR A 124 9.34 -0.80 22.95
CA TYR A 124 9.14 -1.30 21.59
C TYR A 124 10.27 -0.95 20.62
N ILE A 125 10.99 0.14 20.83
CA ILE A 125 12.16 0.50 20.00
C ILE A 125 13.41 -0.19 20.55
N ASN A 126 14.27 -0.65 19.63
CA ASN A 126 15.50 -1.30 20.03
C ASN A 126 16.37 -0.34 20.88
N PRO A 127 16.89 -0.77 22.05
CA PRO A 127 17.68 0.09 22.94
C PRO A 127 18.90 0.72 22.28
N LEU A 128 19.55 0.00 21.37
CA LEU A 128 20.73 0.54 20.66
C LEU A 128 20.36 1.72 19.76
N LEU A 129 19.17 1.70 19.19
CA LEU A 129 18.65 2.81 18.37
C LEU A 129 18.27 4.01 19.23
N LEU A 130 17.68 3.78 20.42
CA LEU A 130 17.36 4.84 21.38
C LEU A 130 18.62 5.58 21.88
N GLU A 131 19.78 4.91 21.95
CA GLU A 131 21.06 5.52 22.32
C GLU A 131 21.66 6.37 21.19
N GLN A 132 21.05 6.41 20.00
CA GLN A 132 21.47 7.17 18.82
C GLN A 132 22.93 6.90 18.39
N LYS A 133 23.43 5.72 18.64
CA LYS A 133 24.79 5.29 18.23
C LYS A 133 24.77 4.71 16.80
N TYR A 134 24.26 5.46 15.86
CA TYR A 134 23.98 5.00 14.50
C TYR A 134 25.16 4.35 13.80
N ASP A 135 26.36 4.91 13.91
CA ASP A 135 27.57 4.36 13.27
C ASP A 135 28.01 2.99 13.81
N LEU A 136 27.50 2.58 14.97
CA LEU A 136 27.80 1.29 15.57
C LEU A 136 26.78 0.21 15.26
N ILE A 137 25.61 0.60 14.76
CA ILE A 137 24.47 -0.31 14.62
C ILE A 137 23.97 -0.44 13.18
N ILE A 138 24.51 0.38 12.26
CA ILE A 138 24.09 0.37 10.84
C ILE A 138 25.16 -0.32 10.01
N ASP A 139 24.75 -1.38 9.31
CA ASP A 139 25.54 -2.04 8.27
C ASP A 139 25.06 -1.61 6.88
N GLU A 140 26.00 -1.52 5.92
CA GLU A 140 25.72 -1.31 4.50
C GLU A 140 26.24 -2.51 3.67
N PRO A 141 25.54 -3.66 3.67
CA PRO A 141 26.03 -4.87 3.01
C PRO A 141 25.96 -4.80 1.47
N ALA A 142 25.18 -3.87 0.91
CA ALA A 142 25.15 -3.55 -0.51
C ALA A 142 24.95 -2.04 -0.67
N PRO A 143 25.36 -1.43 -1.80
CA PRO A 143 25.25 0.01 -2.00
C PRO A 143 23.86 0.55 -1.71
N HIS A 144 23.75 1.46 -0.74
CA HIS A 144 22.51 2.09 -0.29
C HIS A 144 21.44 1.11 0.24
N VAL A 145 21.84 -0.08 0.64
CA VAL A 145 21.00 -1.02 1.39
C VAL A 145 21.55 -1.08 2.82
N TYR A 146 20.82 -0.50 3.75
CA TYR A 146 21.22 -0.38 5.14
C TYR A 146 20.45 -1.35 6.02
N LEU A 147 21.13 -1.97 6.97
CA LEU A 147 20.52 -2.84 7.99
C LEU A 147 20.75 -2.24 9.36
N PHE A 148 19.71 -2.18 10.19
CA PHE A 148 19.82 -1.72 11.57
C PHE A 148 18.69 -2.31 12.44
N PRO A 149 18.90 -2.46 13.76
CA PRO A 149 17.88 -2.92 14.69
C PRO A 149 16.87 -1.81 14.96
N LEU A 150 15.60 -1.98 14.54
CA LEU A 150 14.55 -0.98 14.77
C LEU A 150 13.69 -1.32 15.97
N PHE A 151 13.18 -2.55 16.03
CA PHE A 151 12.21 -2.94 17.04
C PHE A 151 12.71 -4.01 18.00
N THR A 152 12.12 -4.02 19.20
CA THR A 152 12.31 -5.13 20.16
C THR A 152 11.51 -6.36 19.70
N LYS A 153 11.86 -7.52 20.24
CA LYS A 153 11.06 -8.74 20.04
C LYS A 153 9.60 -8.57 20.45
N ARG A 154 9.36 -7.84 21.55
CA ARG A 154 8.02 -7.59 22.04
C ARG A 154 7.13 -6.88 21.02
N PHE A 155 7.65 -5.85 20.36
CA PHE A 155 6.92 -5.19 19.26
C PHE A 155 6.52 -6.19 18.17
N CYS A 156 7.48 -7.01 17.74
CA CYS A 156 7.27 -7.97 16.68
C CYS A 156 6.21 -9.01 17.04
N ASP A 157 6.31 -9.57 18.26
CA ASP A 157 5.34 -10.57 18.74
C ASP A 157 3.92 -9.99 18.85
N GLU A 158 3.77 -8.79 19.45
CA GLU A 158 2.47 -8.14 19.61
C GLU A 158 1.88 -7.71 18.27
N LEU A 159 2.70 -7.21 17.33
CA LEU A 159 2.22 -6.83 16.00
C LEU A 159 1.76 -8.04 15.18
N ILE A 160 2.46 -9.17 15.24
CA ILE A 160 2.03 -10.41 14.59
C ILE A 160 0.70 -10.87 15.18
N ALA A 161 0.61 -10.92 16.51
CA ALA A 161 -0.61 -11.35 17.19
C ALA A 161 -1.79 -10.43 16.88
N LEU A 162 -1.59 -9.13 16.88
CA LEU A 162 -2.59 -8.14 16.45
C LEU A 162 -3.02 -8.37 15.00
N SER A 163 -2.05 -8.60 14.08
CA SER A 163 -2.36 -8.78 12.66
C SER A 163 -3.19 -10.04 12.40
N GLU A 164 -3.03 -11.09 13.20
CA GLU A 164 -3.79 -12.34 13.08
C GLU A 164 -5.23 -12.23 13.62
N GLU A 165 -5.59 -11.13 14.31
CA GLU A 165 -6.99 -10.84 14.69
C GLU A 165 -7.82 -10.27 13.54
N PHE A 166 -7.17 -9.79 12.48
CA PHE A 166 -7.83 -9.17 11.32
C PHE A 166 -7.81 -10.09 10.10
N GLU A 167 -8.78 -9.92 9.23
CA GLU A 167 -8.79 -10.61 7.93
C GLU A 167 -7.64 -10.10 7.05
N TRP A 168 -6.93 -11.02 6.43
CA TRP A 168 -5.84 -10.71 5.52
C TRP A 168 -6.40 -10.40 4.12
N THR A 169 -5.96 -9.29 3.53
CA THR A 169 -6.33 -8.90 2.17
C THR A 169 -5.33 -9.47 1.15
N THR A 170 -5.81 -9.84 -0.04
CA THR A 170 -4.98 -10.44 -1.11
C THR A 170 -5.04 -9.69 -2.43
N ASP A 171 -5.90 -8.70 -2.54
CA ASP A 171 -6.28 -8.04 -3.79
C ASP A 171 -5.92 -6.54 -3.83
N ARG A 172 -5.16 -6.07 -2.84
CA ARG A 172 -4.75 -4.66 -2.75
C ARG A 172 -3.75 -4.25 -3.84
N HIS A 173 -2.96 -5.18 -4.35
CA HIS A 173 -1.96 -4.95 -5.40
C HIS A 173 -2.23 -5.82 -6.62
N GLU A 174 -2.70 -5.22 -7.71
CA GLU A 174 -3.07 -5.93 -8.94
C GLU A 174 -1.88 -6.64 -9.62
N PHE A 175 -0.72 -5.97 -9.69
CA PHE A 175 0.46 -6.49 -10.43
C PHE A 175 1.42 -7.29 -9.54
N TYR A 176 1.46 -6.99 -8.26
CA TYR A 176 2.33 -7.64 -7.28
C TYR A 176 1.50 -8.00 -6.04
N PRO A 177 0.63 -9.01 -6.15
CA PRO A 177 -0.30 -9.35 -5.08
C PRO A 177 0.45 -9.75 -3.81
N THR A 178 -0.01 -9.20 -2.70
CA THR A 178 0.48 -9.49 -1.36
C THR A 178 -0.68 -9.96 -0.48
N THR A 179 -0.40 -10.81 0.48
CA THR A 179 -1.32 -11.10 1.58
C THR A 179 -0.93 -10.18 2.71
N ASP A 180 -1.71 -9.12 2.94
CA ASP A 180 -1.30 -8.06 3.85
C ASP A 180 -2.43 -7.43 4.66
N ASN A 181 -2.02 -6.70 5.73
CA ASN A 181 -2.86 -5.86 6.56
C ASN A 181 -2.24 -4.47 6.68
N LEU A 182 -3.00 -3.42 6.35
CA LEU A 182 -2.57 -2.03 6.51
C LEU A 182 -2.40 -1.67 7.99
N MET A 183 -1.40 -0.85 8.34
CA MET A 183 -1.28 -0.28 9.68
C MET A 183 -2.52 0.53 10.09
N GLU A 184 -3.23 1.11 9.13
CA GLU A 184 -4.51 1.79 9.38
C GLU A 184 -5.61 0.80 9.83
N THR A 185 -5.72 -0.35 9.20
CA THR A 185 -6.64 -1.44 9.61
C THR A 185 -6.32 -1.95 11.00
N LEU A 186 -5.04 -2.01 11.36
CA LEU A 186 -4.55 -2.43 12.67
C LEU A 186 -4.59 -1.32 13.72
N PHE A 187 -5.13 -0.13 13.44
CA PHE A 187 -5.12 1.06 14.30
C PHE A 187 -3.71 1.46 14.78
N MET A 188 -2.70 1.17 13.98
CA MET A 188 -1.29 1.45 14.25
C MET A 188 -0.71 2.58 13.40
N LYS A 189 -1.49 3.17 12.48
CA LYS A 189 -1.00 4.15 11.49
C LYS A 189 -0.26 5.32 12.12
N ASP A 190 -0.88 6.01 13.08
CA ASP A 190 -0.31 7.22 13.67
C ASP A 190 0.93 6.90 14.51
N ILE A 191 0.89 5.80 15.25
CA ILE A 191 2.03 5.30 16.03
C ILE A 191 3.19 4.95 15.09
N TYR A 192 2.91 4.21 14.02
CA TYR A 192 3.93 3.79 13.08
C TYR A 192 4.52 4.96 12.28
N ASN A 193 3.69 5.92 11.86
CA ASN A 193 4.13 7.18 11.27
C ASN A 193 5.07 7.93 12.20
N ARG A 194 4.80 7.94 13.50
CA ARG A 194 5.68 8.55 14.50
C ARG A 194 7.01 7.81 14.59
N VAL A 195 7.00 6.48 14.58
CA VAL A 195 8.24 5.68 14.51
C VAL A 195 9.07 6.04 13.27
N ILE A 196 8.45 6.11 12.09
CA ILE A 196 9.14 6.50 10.86
C ILE A 196 9.77 7.89 11.00
N ASN A 197 9.04 8.88 11.53
CA ASN A 197 9.53 10.24 11.65
C ASN A 197 10.60 10.41 12.74
N ASP A 198 10.47 9.73 13.87
CA ASP A 198 11.37 9.92 15.01
C ASP A 198 12.65 9.08 14.87
N TYR A 199 12.59 7.89 14.28
CA TYR A 199 13.70 6.92 14.26
C TYR A 199 14.25 6.59 12.87
N VAL A 200 13.41 6.49 11.85
CA VAL A 200 13.85 6.13 10.49
C VAL A 200 14.28 7.36 9.69
N ARG A 201 13.53 8.44 9.77
CA ARG A 201 13.82 9.67 9.03
C ARG A 201 15.21 10.24 9.29
N PRO A 202 15.69 10.38 10.56
CA PRO A 202 17.03 10.90 10.82
C PRO A 202 18.12 10.05 10.16
N LEU A 203 17.98 8.71 10.19
CA LEU A 203 18.89 7.79 9.52
C LEU A 203 18.86 7.94 8.01
N ALA A 204 17.66 8.05 7.43
CA ALA A 204 17.50 8.23 5.98
C ALA A 204 18.12 9.53 5.50
N ILE A 205 17.91 10.65 6.22
CA ILE A 205 18.52 11.95 5.93
C ILE A 205 20.04 11.84 5.93
N ASP A 206 20.63 11.24 6.95
CA ASP A 206 22.07 11.09 7.09
C ASP A 206 22.65 10.19 5.99
N ARG A 207 22.13 8.98 5.81
CA ARG A 207 22.69 7.97 4.89
C ARG A 207 22.46 8.27 3.41
N PHE A 208 21.35 8.90 3.06
CA PHE A 208 21.06 9.30 1.68
C PHE A 208 21.40 10.77 1.38
N GLN A 209 21.93 11.52 2.36
CA GLN A 209 22.29 12.93 2.24
C GLN A 209 21.12 13.78 1.70
N LEU A 210 19.93 13.57 2.29
CA LEU A 210 18.70 14.22 1.84
C LEU A 210 18.66 15.66 2.35
N GLU A 211 18.33 16.60 1.47
CA GLU A 211 18.27 18.01 1.77
C GLU A 211 16.90 18.60 1.39
N GLY A 212 16.54 19.69 2.09
CA GLY A 212 15.35 20.47 1.80
C GLY A 212 14.14 20.12 2.67
N LYS A 213 13.19 21.07 2.73
CA LYS A 213 12.01 21.03 3.61
C LYS A 213 11.02 19.91 3.28
N SER A 214 11.10 19.29 2.08
CA SER A 214 10.28 18.14 1.71
C SER A 214 10.53 16.92 2.59
N TRP A 215 11.68 16.88 3.27
CA TRP A 215 12.08 15.81 4.19
C TRP A 215 11.80 16.09 5.66
N ASP A 216 11.25 17.25 6.01
CA ASP A 216 10.93 17.61 7.41
C ASP A 216 9.86 16.70 8.01
N HIS A 217 8.93 16.22 7.18
CA HIS A 217 7.95 15.21 7.54
C HIS A 217 7.78 14.23 6.40
N LEU A 218 7.81 12.94 6.73
CA LEU A 218 7.56 11.87 5.78
C LEU A 218 6.13 11.36 5.92
N THR A 219 5.55 11.00 4.79
CA THR A 219 4.31 10.25 4.74
C THR A 219 4.65 8.83 4.36
N ASP A 220 3.96 7.87 4.94
CA ASP A 220 4.14 6.46 4.60
C ASP A 220 2.82 5.75 4.32
N GLU A 221 2.95 4.68 3.58
CA GLU A 221 1.96 3.62 3.52
C GLU A 221 2.65 2.38 4.09
N SER A 222 2.22 1.97 5.28
CA SER A 222 2.82 0.85 5.99
C SER A 222 1.84 -0.29 6.17
N PHE A 223 2.33 -1.51 5.96
CA PHE A 223 1.52 -2.72 6.06
C PHE A 223 2.34 -3.92 6.48
N VAL A 224 1.69 -4.88 7.14
CA VAL A 224 2.27 -6.18 7.47
C VAL A 224 1.98 -7.14 6.33
N ILE A 225 3.01 -7.81 5.79
CA ILE A 225 2.88 -8.87 4.80
C ILE A 225 3.09 -10.22 5.47
N ARG A 226 2.27 -11.20 5.05
CA ARG A 226 2.39 -12.59 5.43
C ARG A 226 2.76 -13.45 4.22
N TYR A 227 3.93 -14.10 4.27
CA TYR A 227 4.33 -15.10 3.29
C TYR A 227 4.22 -16.49 3.86
N LYS A 228 3.47 -17.37 3.20
CA LYS A 228 3.30 -18.78 3.57
C LYS A 228 3.63 -19.70 2.40
N ALA A 229 4.26 -20.83 2.70
CA ALA A 229 4.69 -21.80 1.69
C ALA A 229 3.55 -22.37 0.85
N ASP A 230 2.37 -22.50 1.43
CA ASP A 230 1.15 -23.09 0.83
C ASP A 230 0.12 -22.05 0.34
N GLU A 231 0.38 -20.75 0.56
CA GLU A 231 -0.49 -19.64 0.10
C GLU A 231 0.28 -18.75 -0.90
N GLN A 232 0.88 -17.67 -0.39
CA GLN A 232 1.71 -16.75 -1.16
C GLN A 232 3.15 -16.80 -0.64
N PRO A 233 4.04 -17.64 -1.23
CA PRO A 233 5.37 -17.86 -0.68
C PRO A 233 6.39 -16.77 -1.04
N HIS A 234 6.18 -16.00 -2.09
CA HIS A 234 7.16 -15.06 -2.66
C HIS A 234 6.50 -13.82 -3.25
N LEU A 235 7.34 -12.86 -3.64
CA LEU A 235 6.96 -11.72 -4.46
C LEU A 235 7.98 -11.54 -5.56
N ASP A 236 7.53 -11.36 -6.79
CA ASP A 236 8.37 -11.20 -7.96
C ASP A 236 9.24 -9.93 -7.89
N ILE A 237 10.28 -9.87 -8.72
CA ILE A 237 11.21 -8.75 -8.76
C ILE A 237 10.49 -7.50 -9.29
N HIS A 238 10.45 -6.47 -8.47
CA HIS A 238 9.80 -5.19 -8.74
C HIS A 238 10.64 -4.02 -8.23
N HIS A 239 10.13 -2.83 -8.33
CA HIS A 239 10.54 -1.65 -7.60
C HIS A 239 9.30 -1.02 -6.97
N ASP A 240 9.51 -0.31 -5.89
CA ASP A 240 8.43 0.32 -5.15
C ASP A 240 8.13 1.71 -5.69
N HIS A 241 6.89 2.15 -5.52
CA HIS A 241 6.49 3.52 -5.81
C HIS A 241 6.69 4.42 -4.57
N SER A 242 7.95 4.50 -4.12
CA SER A 242 8.37 5.27 -2.95
C SER A 242 9.72 5.95 -3.18
N ASN A 243 10.06 6.95 -2.38
CA ASN A 243 11.42 7.48 -2.33
C ASN A 243 12.34 6.48 -1.61
N ILE A 244 11.88 5.97 -0.50
CA ILE A 244 12.59 5.07 0.41
C ILE A 244 11.63 3.97 0.82
N THR A 245 12.13 2.75 0.90
CA THR A 245 11.40 1.60 1.42
C THR A 245 12.09 1.07 2.67
N THR A 246 11.31 0.69 3.66
CA THR A 246 11.78 -0.11 4.79
C THR A 246 11.09 -1.47 4.80
N LEU A 247 11.86 -2.50 5.20
CA LEU A 247 11.35 -3.84 5.48
C LEU A 247 11.82 -4.27 6.85
N VAL A 248 10.91 -4.59 7.75
CA VAL A 248 11.24 -5.10 9.08
C VAL A 248 10.88 -6.58 9.18
N ASN A 249 11.86 -7.46 9.45
CA ASN A 249 11.59 -8.85 9.68
C ASN A 249 11.08 -9.06 11.11
N LEU A 250 9.87 -9.61 11.25
CA LEU A 250 9.22 -9.75 12.56
C LEU A 250 9.56 -11.08 13.25
N ASN A 251 9.73 -12.18 12.51
CA ASN A 251 9.91 -13.51 13.08
C ASN A 251 11.00 -14.36 12.40
N PRO A 252 12.21 -13.86 12.21
CA PRO A 252 13.29 -14.68 11.68
C PRO A 252 13.55 -15.90 12.58
N GLY A 253 13.83 -17.05 11.94
CA GLY A 253 14.02 -18.34 12.63
C GLY A 253 12.77 -19.20 12.75
N GLU A 254 11.56 -18.67 12.47
CA GLU A 254 10.30 -19.41 12.51
C GLU A 254 9.86 -19.93 11.13
N PHE A 255 10.65 -19.67 10.10
CA PHE A 255 10.40 -20.10 8.72
C PHE A 255 11.70 -20.50 8.04
N LYS A 256 11.60 -21.23 6.92
CA LYS A 256 12.75 -21.55 6.04
C LYS A 256 12.60 -20.87 4.69
N GLY A 257 13.73 -20.53 4.07
CA GLY A 257 13.78 -19.74 2.84
C GLY A 257 13.56 -18.26 3.11
N GLY A 258 12.83 -17.56 2.23
CA GLY A 258 12.52 -16.16 2.36
C GLY A 258 13.71 -15.22 2.11
N GLY A 259 13.64 -14.02 2.69
CA GLY A 259 14.59 -12.93 2.47
C GLY A 259 14.20 -12.05 1.29
N THR A 260 14.86 -10.89 1.19
CA THR A 260 14.65 -9.90 0.14
C THR A 260 15.87 -9.88 -0.78
N TRP A 261 15.68 -10.26 -2.03
CA TRP A 261 16.73 -10.39 -3.02
C TRP A 261 16.90 -9.11 -3.84
N PHE A 262 18.12 -8.60 -3.91
CA PHE A 262 18.53 -7.46 -4.72
C PHE A 262 19.40 -7.94 -5.89
N PRO A 263 18.83 -8.21 -7.10
CA PRO A 263 19.55 -8.81 -8.22
C PRO A 263 20.78 -8.02 -8.66
N LYS A 264 20.66 -6.69 -8.71
CA LYS A 264 21.73 -5.79 -9.15
C LYS A 264 23.02 -5.95 -8.33
N TYR A 265 22.88 -6.26 -7.06
CA TYR A 265 23.99 -6.36 -6.11
C TYR A 265 24.34 -7.80 -5.79
N ASN A 266 23.62 -8.78 -6.34
CA ASN A 266 23.73 -10.19 -5.96
C ASN A 266 23.65 -10.38 -4.45
N TYR A 267 22.75 -9.66 -3.79
CA TYR A 267 22.63 -9.61 -2.34
C TYR A 267 21.26 -10.08 -1.86
N LEU A 268 21.24 -10.96 -0.86
CA LEU A 268 20.05 -11.42 -0.18
C LEU A 268 20.00 -10.83 1.24
N ALA A 269 19.12 -9.85 1.45
CA ALA A 269 18.81 -9.35 2.79
C ALA A 269 17.92 -10.36 3.52
N ASN A 270 18.53 -11.12 4.41
CA ASN A 270 17.83 -12.11 5.25
C ASN A 270 18.37 -12.03 6.68
N PRO A 271 18.14 -10.92 7.41
CA PRO A 271 18.62 -10.77 8.76
C PRO A 271 18.04 -11.87 9.68
N THR A 272 18.88 -12.38 10.54
CA THR A 272 18.53 -13.46 11.50
C THR A 272 18.04 -12.93 12.84
N GLU A 273 18.20 -11.64 13.08
CA GLU A 273 17.74 -11.00 14.31
C GLU A 273 16.33 -10.41 14.13
N ILE A 274 15.52 -10.56 15.17
CA ILE A 274 14.14 -10.06 15.22
C ILE A 274 14.14 -8.53 15.24
N GLY A 275 13.22 -7.91 14.48
CA GLY A 275 13.07 -6.47 14.47
C GLY A 275 14.12 -5.71 13.67
N MET A 276 14.98 -6.41 12.93
CA MET A 276 15.93 -5.78 12.01
C MET A 276 15.21 -5.14 10.82
N CYS A 277 15.54 -3.89 10.58
CA CYS A 277 15.06 -3.10 9.46
C CYS A 277 16.07 -3.10 8.31
N THR A 278 15.60 -3.35 7.11
CA THR A 278 16.32 -3.08 5.86
C THR A 278 15.79 -1.77 5.30
N LEU A 279 16.66 -0.79 5.04
CA LEU A 279 16.33 0.53 4.48
C LEU A 279 17.03 0.68 3.12
N HIS A 280 16.28 1.03 2.09
CA HIS A 280 16.83 1.22 0.74
C HIS A 280 16.00 2.20 -0.09
N PRO A 281 16.54 2.76 -1.20
CA PRO A 281 15.73 3.51 -2.17
C PRO A 281 14.63 2.64 -2.77
N GLY A 282 13.39 3.16 -2.84
CA GLY A 282 12.25 2.42 -3.41
C GLY A 282 12.23 2.37 -4.93
N ASN A 283 12.99 3.21 -5.60
CA ASN A 283 12.95 3.38 -7.05
C ASN A 283 13.63 2.23 -7.83
N ILE A 284 13.58 2.32 -9.18
CA ILE A 284 14.07 1.32 -10.14
C ILE A 284 15.55 0.94 -9.95
N THR A 285 16.35 1.76 -9.26
CA THR A 285 17.77 1.45 -9.00
C THR A 285 17.95 0.30 -8.03
N HIS A 286 16.94 0.03 -7.19
CA HIS A 286 16.94 -0.99 -6.16
C HIS A 286 15.78 -1.99 -6.36
N LYS A 287 15.65 -2.52 -7.59
CA LYS A 287 14.73 -3.63 -7.84
C LYS A 287 15.03 -4.78 -6.89
N HIS A 288 13.98 -5.33 -6.31
CA HIS A 288 14.07 -6.43 -5.36
C HIS A 288 12.83 -7.32 -5.41
N GLY A 289 12.88 -8.45 -4.74
CA GLY A 289 11.74 -9.37 -4.62
C GLY A 289 11.89 -10.26 -3.41
N ALA A 290 10.78 -10.78 -2.89
CA ALA A 290 10.81 -11.73 -1.78
C ALA A 290 11.08 -13.14 -2.29
N ARG A 291 12.13 -13.79 -1.78
CA ARG A 291 12.44 -15.20 -2.11
C ARG A 291 11.40 -16.11 -1.46
N PRO A 292 11.15 -17.28 -2.08
CA PRO A 292 10.15 -18.21 -1.57
C PRO A 292 10.40 -18.65 -0.13
N VAL A 293 9.37 -18.55 0.70
CA VAL A 293 9.27 -19.27 1.97
C VAL A 293 8.94 -20.73 1.64
N THR A 294 9.70 -21.67 2.17
CA THR A 294 9.55 -23.10 1.90
C THR A 294 8.91 -23.88 3.05
N GLU A 295 9.00 -23.37 4.27
CA GLU A 295 8.35 -23.90 5.46
C GLU A 295 8.02 -22.76 6.42
N GLY A 296 6.91 -22.88 7.14
CA GLY A 296 6.46 -21.89 8.13
C GLY A 296 5.84 -20.64 7.51
N THR A 297 5.76 -19.59 8.31
CA THR A 297 5.16 -18.30 7.95
C THR A 297 6.14 -17.17 8.25
N ARG A 298 6.42 -16.33 7.25
CA ARG A 298 7.25 -15.13 7.41
C ARG A 298 6.37 -13.90 7.48
N TYR A 299 6.57 -13.07 8.50
CA TYR A 299 5.93 -11.77 8.66
C TYR A 299 6.94 -10.65 8.48
N VAL A 300 6.56 -9.64 7.69
CA VAL A 300 7.40 -8.48 7.38
C VAL A 300 6.54 -7.22 7.41
N VAL A 301 7.02 -6.16 8.06
CA VAL A 301 6.42 -4.83 7.85
C VAL A 301 7.13 -4.15 6.69
N VAL A 302 6.37 -3.65 5.76
CA VAL A 302 6.86 -2.82 4.64
C VAL A 302 6.33 -1.41 4.81
N SER A 303 7.18 -0.41 4.54
CA SER A 303 6.76 0.99 4.49
C SER A 303 7.25 1.66 3.22
N PHE A 304 6.33 2.24 2.46
CA PHE A 304 6.60 3.07 1.29
C PHE A 304 6.66 4.53 1.73
N ILE A 305 7.87 5.00 2.00
CA ILE A 305 8.11 6.33 2.56
C ILE A 305 8.28 7.35 1.44
N LYS A 306 7.51 8.44 1.52
CA LYS A 306 7.48 9.50 0.53
C LYS A 306 7.80 10.84 1.18
N SER A 307 8.60 11.66 0.48
CA SER A 307 8.73 13.08 0.83
C SER A 307 7.45 13.84 0.45
N LYS A 308 7.24 15.02 1.03
CA LYS A 308 6.06 15.87 0.70
C LYS A 308 5.92 16.23 -0.78
N ASP A 309 7.03 16.26 -1.51
CA ASP A 309 7.07 16.64 -2.93
C ASP A 309 7.06 15.43 -3.87
N HIS A 310 6.92 14.23 -3.34
CA HIS A 310 6.82 13.02 -4.14
C HIS A 310 5.46 13.00 -4.86
N LYS A 311 5.49 13.03 -6.20
CA LYS A 311 4.32 12.93 -7.07
C LYS A 311 4.24 11.57 -7.74
#